data_4493424eb51935ec81ffacae7a9c483b
#
_entry.id   4493424eb51935ec81ffacae7a9c483b
#
_cell.length_a   1.000
_cell.length_b   1.000
_cell.length_c   1.000
_cell.angle_alpha   90.00
_cell.angle_beta   90.00
_cell.angle_gamma   90.00
#
_symmetry.space_group_name_H-M   'P 1'
#
loop_
_entity.id
_entity.type
_entity.pdbx_description
1 polymer ?
#
loop_
_entity_poly.entity_id
_entity_poly.type
_entity_poly.pdbx_seq_one_letter_code
_entity_poly.pdbx_strand_id
1 'polypeptide(L)'
;KGGKFTITLDQRLATDNHIVIYEDSIAKDGKRKLAARDLEFMDNISVNWIPANIDTEAEGSHNGENYIAYTFYIENKGEETVNYWYTILIDDVIKNVDEAARVMIYFNGQKTIYAKQNAYTNEPENETIPFYSEKEAVLEQRKDFAPGNIDKFTIVIWLEGDDPDCTDNILGGEIKMHMEIREEYKESNE
;
A
#
# COMPACT_ATOMS: atom_id res chain seq x y z
N LYS A 1 -12.35 -10.13 -9.76
CA LYS A 1 -13.54 -9.46 -9.23
C LYS A 1 -13.40 -9.10 -7.76
N GLY A 2 -12.29 -8.68 -7.37
CA GLY A 2 -12.05 -8.32 -6.00
C GLY A 2 -10.71 -7.68 -5.88
N GLY A 3 -10.01 -7.90 -4.76
CA GLY A 3 -8.76 -7.26 -4.50
C GLY A 3 -7.67 -8.19 -4.04
N LYS A 4 -6.44 -7.88 -4.46
CA LYS A 4 -5.24 -8.58 -4.01
C LYS A 4 -4.17 -7.57 -3.65
N PHE A 5 -3.42 -7.88 -2.59
CA PHE A 5 -2.29 -7.06 -2.18
C PHE A 5 -1.19 -7.91 -1.56
N THR A 6 0.03 -7.76 -2.07
CA THR A 6 1.20 -8.47 -1.54
C THR A 6 2.33 -7.47 -1.30
N ILE A 7 3.28 -7.86 -0.44
CA ILE A 7 4.47 -7.07 -0.13
C ILE A 7 5.69 -7.96 -0.32
N THR A 8 6.70 -7.46 -1.04
CA THR A 8 7.96 -8.18 -1.24
C THR A 8 9.12 -7.32 -0.79
N LEU A 9 10.14 -7.97 -0.28
CA LEU A 9 11.37 -7.33 0.19
C LEU A 9 12.50 -7.63 -0.79
N ASP A 10 13.22 -6.58 -1.20
CA ASP A 10 14.40 -6.71 -2.05
C ASP A 10 15.41 -7.65 -1.38
N GLN A 11 15.89 -8.62 -2.14
CA GLN A 11 16.83 -9.62 -1.64
C GLN A 11 18.12 -8.97 -1.12
N ARG A 12 18.57 -7.88 -1.73
CA ARG A 12 19.77 -7.19 -1.30
C ARG A 12 19.62 -6.60 0.10
N LEU A 13 18.46 -5.97 0.36
CA LEU A 13 18.17 -5.45 1.70
C LEU A 13 18.17 -6.57 2.73
N ALA A 14 17.56 -7.70 2.39
CA ALA A 14 17.48 -8.83 3.31
C ALA A 14 18.83 -9.48 3.55
N THR A 15 19.59 -9.72 2.49
CA THR A 15 20.82 -10.49 2.56
C THR A 15 22.01 -9.64 3.04
N ASP A 16 22.15 -8.44 2.46
CA ASP A 16 23.31 -7.59 2.73
C ASP A 16 23.13 -6.70 3.96
N ASN A 17 21.91 -6.26 4.21
CA ASN A 17 21.63 -5.30 5.27
C ASN A 17 20.83 -5.87 6.43
N HIS A 18 20.44 -7.14 6.35
CA HIS A 18 19.68 -7.83 7.41
C HIS A 18 18.37 -7.12 7.75
N ILE A 19 17.73 -6.56 6.72
CA ILE A 19 16.39 -6.00 6.85
C ILE A 19 15.40 -7.17 6.81
N VAL A 20 14.40 -7.11 7.67
CA VAL A 20 13.32 -8.13 7.70
C VAL A 20 11.96 -7.45 7.66
N ILE A 21 10.97 -8.16 7.14
CA ILE A 21 9.58 -7.75 7.23
C ILE A 21 8.80 -8.84 7.96
N TYR A 22 7.83 -8.45 8.75
CA TYR A 22 7.01 -9.40 9.51
C TYR A 22 5.67 -8.75 9.87
N GLU A 23 4.69 -9.58 10.18
CA GLU A 23 3.36 -9.08 10.55
C GLU A 23 3.03 -9.26 12.03
N ASP A 24 3.82 -10.05 12.76
CA ASP A 24 3.60 -10.32 14.17
C ASP A 24 4.67 -9.59 14.98
N SER A 25 4.28 -8.56 15.72
CA SER A 25 5.22 -7.72 16.47
C SER A 25 5.81 -8.42 17.69
N ILE A 26 5.29 -9.57 18.08
CA ILE A 26 5.80 -10.36 19.20
C ILE A 26 6.76 -11.41 18.68
N ALA A 27 6.31 -12.26 17.77
CA ALA A 27 7.13 -13.34 17.20
C ALA A 27 8.24 -12.80 16.31
N LYS A 28 7.96 -11.74 15.55
CA LYS A 28 8.92 -11.08 14.66
C LYS A 28 9.55 -12.04 13.65
N ASP A 29 8.75 -12.98 13.15
CA ASP A 29 9.23 -13.95 12.15
C ASP A 29 9.43 -13.27 10.81
N GLY A 30 10.69 -13.05 10.44
CA GLY A 30 11.05 -12.39 9.19
C GLY A 30 10.68 -13.21 7.98
N LYS A 31 10.10 -12.53 6.99
CA LYS A 31 9.71 -13.13 5.71
C LYS A 31 10.22 -12.27 4.58
N ARG A 32 10.21 -12.82 3.38
CA ARG A 32 10.53 -12.09 2.15
C ARG A 32 9.29 -11.61 1.44
N LYS A 33 8.15 -12.21 1.74
CA LYS A 33 6.88 -11.88 1.11
C LYS A 33 5.77 -12.01 2.13
N LEU A 34 4.90 -11.00 2.13
CA LEU A 34 3.68 -10.99 2.93
C LEU A 34 2.50 -10.80 1.99
N ALA A 35 1.33 -11.27 2.39
CA ALA A 35 0.13 -11.16 1.57
C ALA A 35 -1.09 -10.91 2.43
N ALA A 36 -1.89 -9.93 2.04
CA ALA A 36 -3.22 -9.77 2.60
C ALA A 36 -4.11 -10.91 2.10
N ARG A 37 -5.16 -11.22 2.85
CA ARG A 37 -6.19 -12.13 2.35
C ARG A 37 -6.87 -11.45 1.17
N ASP A 38 -7.16 -12.23 0.12
CA ASP A 38 -7.87 -11.71 -1.04
C ASP A 38 -9.30 -11.34 -0.67
N LEU A 39 -9.81 -10.28 -1.29
CA LEU A 39 -11.23 -10.00 -1.28
C LEU A 39 -11.81 -10.54 -2.58
N GLU A 40 -12.85 -11.36 -2.48
CA GLU A 40 -13.52 -11.89 -3.66
C GLU A 40 -14.36 -10.83 -4.35
N PHE A 41 -14.74 -9.81 -3.61
CA PHE A 41 -15.64 -8.78 -4.10
C PHE A 41 -15.33 -7.44 -3.45
N MET A 42 -15.33 -6.37 -4.23
CA MET A 42 -15.16 -5.01 -3.73
C MET A 42 -16.20 -4.08 -4.33
N ASP A 43 -17.09 -3.58 -3.50
CA ASP A 43 -17.97 -2.49 -3.84
C ASP A 43 -17.32 -1.18 -3.40
N ASN A 44 -17.77 -0.09 -3.98
CA ASN A 44 -17.32 1.24 -3.56
C ASN A 44 -17.90 1.61 -2.19
N ILE A 45 -17.07 2.27 -1.41
CA ILE A 45 -17.45 2.76 -0.08
C ILE A 45 -16.91 4.17 0.11
N SER A 46 -17.47 4.90 1.07
CA SER A 46 -16.91 6.18 1.47
C SER A 46 -15.73 5.95 2.41
N VAL A 47 -14.73 6.82 2.34
CA VAL A 47 -13.60 6.83 3.29
C VAL A 47 -14.10 6.87 4.74
N ASN A 48 -15.26 7.46 4.97
CA ASN A 48 -15.85 7.57 6.31
C ASN A 48 -16.26 6.22 6.91
N TRP A 49 -16.35 5.18 6.10
CA TRP A 49 -16.70 3.83 6.55
C TRP A 49 -15.46 3.06 7.03
N ILE A 50 -14.27 3.59 6.77
CA ILE A 50 -13.04 2.96 7.26
C ILE A 50 -12.85 3.39 8.71
N PRO A 51 -12.63 2.44 9.64
CA PRO A 51 -12.47 2.78 11.06
C PRO A 51 -11.35 3.79 11.30
N ALA A 52 -11.62 4.77 12.14
CA ALA A 52 -10.62 5.79 12.47
C ALA A 52 -9.38 5.18 13.14
N ASN A 53 -9.55 4.05 13.82
CA ASN A 53 -8.45 3.36 14.51
C ASN A 53 -7.85 2.22 13.69
N ILE A 54 -8.02 2.25 12.36
CA ILE A 54 -7.56 1.16 11.47
C ILE A 54 -6.06 0.85 11.67
N ASP A 55 -5.26 1.86 12.00
CA ASP A 55 -3.81 1.70 12.19
C ASP A 55 -3.47 0.88 13.43
N THR A 56 -4.33 0.90 14.45
CA THR A 56 -4.06 0.20 15.70
C THR A 56 -5.01 -0.97 15.95
N GLU A 57 -5.86 -1.28 14.99
CA GLU A 57 -6.93 -2.26 15.13
C GLU A 57 -6.40 -3.69 15.23
N ALA A 58 -5.43 -4.06 14.38
CA ALA A 58 -4.92 -5.42 14.32
C ALA A 58 -3.60 -5.46 13.55
N GLU A 59 -2.96 -6.61 13.57
CA GLU A 59 -1.74 -6.88 12.81
C GLU A 59 -2.03 -7.88 11.69
N GLY A 60 -1.20 -7.87 10.66
CA GLY A 60 -1.40 -8.74 9.51
C GLY A 60 -2.60 -8.31 8.69
N SER A 61 -3.26 -9.25 8.07
CA SER A 61 -4.43 -8.98 7.22
C SER A 61 -5.66 -8.78 8.09
N HIS A 62 -6.25 -7.58 8.03
CA HIS A 62 -7.49 -7.28 8.76
C HIS A 62 -8.50 -6.57 7.88
N ASN A 63 -8.72 -7.15 6.69
CA ASN A 63 -9.69 -6.64 5.74
C ASN A 63 -11.05 -6.41 6.38
N GLY A 64 -11.72 -5.35 5.94
CA GLY A 64 -13.13 -5.18 6.25
C GLY A 64 -13.95 -5.56 5.04
N GLU A 65 -15.25 -5.29 5.11
CA GLU A 65 -16.12 -5.45 3.97
C GLU A 65 -15.76 -4.36 2.96
N ASN A 66 -15.38 -4.78 1.76
CA ASN A 66 -15.06 -3.88 0.65
C ASN A 66 -13.77 -3.06 0.79
N TYR A 67 -12.87 -3.46 1.68
CA TYR A 67 -11.52 -2.85 1.69
C TYR A 67 -10.49 -3.86 2.16
N ILE A 68 -9.28 -3.70 1.62
CA ILE A 68 -8.12 -4.45 2.09
C ILE A 68 -7.47 -3.63 3.19
N ALA A 69 -7.08 -4.27 4.28
CA ALA A 69 -6.28 -3.63 5.32
C ALA A 69 -5.18 -4.60 5.75
N TYR A 70 -3.96 -4.11 5.79
CA TYR A 70 -2.81 -4.94 6.14
C TYR A 70 -1.81 -4.13 6.94
N THR A 71 -1.43 -4.65 8.11
CA THR A 71 -0.47 -4.01 9.00
C THR A 71 0.76 -4.89 9.13
N PHE A 72 1.93 -4.31 8.92
CA PHE A 72 3.20 -5.04 8.99
C PHE A 72 4.32 -4.12 9.43
N TYR A 73 5.49 -4.70 9.64
CA TYR A 73 6.65 -3.99 10.17
C TYR A 73 7.87 -4.29 9.32
N ILE A 74 8.75 -3.28 9.22
CA ILE A 74 10.08 -3.43 8.63
C ILE A 74 11.07 -3.15 9.75
N GLU A 75 12.02 -4.04 9.97
CA GLU A 75 13.03 -3.86 11.00
C GLU A 75 14.44 -3.96 10.42
N ASN A 76 15.32 -3.06 10.87
CA ASN A 76 16.75 -3.14 10.55
C ASN A 76 17.45 -3.94 11.65
N LYS A 77 17.73 -5.20 11.35
CA LYS A 77 18.48 -6.10 12.26
C LYS A 77 19.96 -6.13 11.93
N GLY A 78 20.42 -5.27 11.04
CA GLY A 78 21.81 -5.17 10.65
C GLY A 78 22.59 -4.20 11.50
N GLU A 79 23.79 -3.86 11.02
CA GLU A 79 24.69 -2.98 11.73
C GLU A 79 24.90 -1.64 11.05
N GLU A 80 24.26 -1.43 9.90
CA GLU A 80 24.43 -0.22 9.11
C GLU A 80 23.11 0.50 8.92
N THR A 81 23.17 1.83 8.87
CA THR A 81 22.03 2.65 8.51
C THR A 81 21.84 2.55 7.01
N VAL A 82 20.61 2.31 6.57
CA VAL A 82 20.27 2.20 5.16
C VAL A 82 19.13 3.12 4.80
N ASN A 83 19.01 3.42 3.53
CA ASN A 83 17.81 4.03 2.97
C ASN A 83 17.05 2.94 2.22
N TYR A 84 15.73 3.02 2.19
CA TYR A 84 14.98 2.13 1.33
C TYR A 84 13.85 2.91 0.66
N TRP A 85 13.44 2.40 -0.50
CA TRP A 85 12.30 2.92 -1.23
C TRP A 85 11.12 1.98 -1.02
N TYR A 86 9.91 2.53 -0.94
CA TYR A 86 8.75 1.68 -1.04
C TYR A 86 7.85 2.19 -2.15
N THR A 87 7.41 1.26 -2.98
CA THR A 87 6.52 1.55 -4.09
C THR A 87 5.31 0.64 -3.99
N ILE A 88 4.16 1.16 -4.41
CA ILE A 88 2.97 0.32 -4.58
C ILE A 88 2.62 0.39 -6.05
N LEU A 89 2.64 -0.77 -6.70
CA LEU A 89 2.37 -0.89 -8.13
C LEU A 89 0.97 -1.43 -8.35
N ILE A 90 0.35 -0.91 -9.41
CA ILE A 90 -0.96 -1.38 -9.87
C ILE A 90 -0.69 -2.45 -10.92
N ASP A 91 -0.99 -3.71 -10.60
CA ASP A 91 -0.67 -4.84 -11.47
C ASP A 91 -1.73 -5.10 -12.51
N ASP A 92 -2.99 -4.90 -12.14
CA ASP A 92 -4.10 -5.20 -13.01
C ASP A 92 -5.28 -4.32 -12.64
N VAL A 93 -5.89 -3.74 -13.65
CA VAL A 93 -7.03 -2.85 -13.49
C VAL A 93 -8.08 -3.20 -14.54
N ILE A 94 -9.28 -3.47 -14.08
CA ILE A 94 -10.39 -3.80 -14.95
C ILE A 94 -11.45 -2.72 -14.81
N LYS A 95 -11.97 -2.26 -15.93
CA LYS A 95 -13.10 -1.30 -15.98
C LYS A 95 -12.79 0.04 -15.31
N ASN A 96 -11.57 0.54 -15.49
CA ASN A 96 -11.14 1.84 -14.95
C ASN A 96 -11.25 1.95 -13.44
N VAL A 97 -11.07 0.86 -12.74
CA VAL A 97 -11.13 0.82 -11.27
C VAL A 97 -10.08 1.75 -10.65
N ASP A 98 -8.95 1.93 -11.33
CA ASP A 98 -7.89 2.82 -10.86
C ASP A 98 -8.36 4.26 -10.64
N GLU A 99 -9.35 4.72 -11.41
CA GLU A 99 -9.89 6.08 -11.25
C GLU A 99 -10.53 6.28 -9.88
N ALA A 100 -11.17 5.23 -9.35
CA ALA A 100 -11.84 5.30 -8.05
C ALA A 100 -10.97 4.76 -6.91
N ALA A 101 -9.85 4.11 -7.22
CA ALA A 101 -9.02 3.47 -6.20
C ALA A 101 -8.38 4.48 -5.27
N ARG A 102 -8.30 4.11 -4.00
CA ARG A 102 -7.59 4.88 -2.98
C ARG A 102 -6.61 3.97 -2.27
N VAL A 103 -5.45 4.50 -1.96
CA VAL A 103 -4.46 3.82 -1.13
C VAL A 103 -4.18 4.73 0.06
N MET A 104 -4.49 4.25 1.25
CA MET A 104 -4.18 4.95 2.49
C MET A 104 -2.99 4.26 3.13
N ILE A 105 -1.99 5.03 3.51
CA ILE A 105 -0.82 4.52 4.22
C ILE A 105 -0.71 5.23 5.55
N TYR A 106 -0.64 4.44 6.62
CA TYR A 106 -0.13 4.91 7.88
C TYR A 106 1.33 4.47 7.95
N PHE A 107 2.22 5.42 7.99
CA PHE A 107 3.65 5.18 8.14
C PHE A 107 4.07 5.72 9.50
N ASN A 108 4.37 4.83 10.43
CA ASN A 108 4.69 5.20 11.80
C ASN A 108 3.65 6.16 12.39
N GLY A 109 2.37 5.86 12.15
CA GLY A 109 1.25 6.62 12.67
C GLY A 109 0.83 7.83 11.84
N GLN A 110 1.56 8.17 10.80
CA GLN A 110 1.26 9.32 9.93
C GLN A 110 0.45 8.88 8.72
N LYS A 111 -0.75 9.39 8.58
CA LYS A 111 -1.69 9.00 7.52
C LYS A 111 -1.49 9.83 6.25
N THR A 112 -1.45 9.17 5.11
CA THR A 112 -1.47 9.79 3.79
C THR A 112 -2.41 8.99 2.90
N ILE A 113 -3.21 9.65 2.08
CA ILE A 113 -4.11 9.01 1.13
C ILE A 113 -3.64 9.36 -0.27
N TYR A 114 -3.52 8.36 -1.13
CA TYR A 114 -3.12 8.51 -2.52
C TYR A 114 -4.27 8.14 -3.43
N ALA A 115 -4.42 8.89 -4.52
CA ALA A 115 -5.47 8.65 -5.51
C ALA A 115 -5.00 9.16 -6.87
N LYS A 116 -5.49 8.55 -7.94
CA LYS A 116 -5.24 9.07 -9.28
C LYS A 116 -5.84 10.47 -9.37
N GLN A 117 -5.12 11.42 -9.94
CA GLN A 117 -5.65 12.77 -10.06
C GLN A 117 -6.89 12.77 -10.97
N ASN A 118 -7.76 13.73 -10.76
CA ASN A 118 -9.01 13.84 -11.52
C ASN A 118 -8.69 14.03 -13.01
N ALA A 119 -9.26 13.17 -13.86
CA ALA A 119 -8.98 13.16 -15.30
C ALA A 119 -9.51 14.39 -16.02
N TYR A 120 -10.52 15.05 -15.48
CA TYR A 120 -11.13 16.21 -16.10
C TYR A 120 -10.47 17.52 -15.72
N THR A 121 -10.04 17.66 -14.47
CA THR A 121 -9.47 18.90 -13.97
C THR A 121 -7.96 18.88 -13.88
N ASN A 122 -7.35 17.68 -13.91
CA ASN A 122 -5.91 17.46 -13.66
C ASN A 122 -5.48 17.96 -12.29
N GLU A 123 -6.41 17.98 -11.35
CA GLU A 123 -6.15 18.38 -9.97
C GLU A 123 -6.20 17.15 -9.07
N PRO A 124 -5.49 17.16 -7.94
CA PRO A 124 -5.62 16.08 -6.97
C PRO A 124 -7.06 15.95 -6.48
N GLU A 125 -7.49 14.73 -6.23
CA GLU A 125 -8.74 14.51 -5.54
C GLU A 125 -8.63 15.07 -4.12
N ASN A 126 -9.75 15.42 -3.51
CA ASN A 126 -9.78 16.08 -2.22
C ASN A 126 -8.99 15.30 -1.15
N GLU A 127 -8.08 16.00 -0.47
CA GLU A 127 -7.26 15.46 0.62
C GLU A 127 -6.38 14.28 0.22
N THR A 128 -5.97 14.23 -1.06
CA THR A 128 -5.12 13.16 -1.53
C THR A 128 -3.85 13.67 -2.18
N ILE A 129 -2.85 12.79 -2.25
CA ILE A 129 -1.66 12.99 -3.06
C ILE A 129 -1.85 12.17 -4.34
N PRO A 130 -1.58 12.74 -5.52
CA PRO A 130 -1.74 12.00 -6.78
C PRO A 130 -0.87 10.75 -6.83
N PHE A 131 -1.39 9.70 -7.48
CA PHE A 131 -0.57 8.55 -7.82
C PHE A 131 0.66 9.03 -8.57
N TYR A 132 1.79 8.40 -8.30
CA TYR A 132 3.07 8.80 -8.86
C TYR A 132 3.08 8.68 -10.40
N SER A 133 2.50 7.60 -10.94
CA SER A 133 2.42 7.36 -12.38
C SER A 133 1.22 6.45 -12.67
N GLU A 134 1.05 6.11 -13.94
CA GLU A 134 -0.03 5.20 -14.36
C GLU A 134 0.06 3.83 -13.69
N LYS A 135 1.28 3.35 -13.42
CA LYS A 135 1.49 2.02 -12.85
C LYS A 135 1.92 2.04 -11.40
N GLU A 136 2.31 3.20 -10.89
CA GLU A 136 2.85 3.31 -9.54
C GLU A 136 1.96 4.24 -8.73
N ALA A 137 1.18 3.65 -7.83
CA ALA A 137 0.31 4.45 -6.96
C ALA A 137 1.13 5.23 -5.95
N VAL A 138 2.20 4.63 -5.44
CA VAL A 138 3.01 5.22 -4.37
C VAL A 138 4.48 5.03 -4.68
N LEU A 139 5.27 6.06 -4.46
CA LEU A 139 6.74 5.99 -4.50
C LEU A 139 7.28 6.93 -3.44
N GLU A 140 7.91 6.38 -2.41
CA GLU A 140 8.45 7.16 -1.30
C GLU A 140 9.80 6.59 -0.87
N GLN A 141 10.62 7.41 -0.25
CA GLN A 141 11.91 6.98 0.28
C GLN A 141 11.95 7.17 1.79
N ARG A 142 12.40 6.13 2.49
CA ARG A 142 12.69 6.16 3.91
C ARG A 142 14.20 6.33 4.06
N LYS A 143 14.63 7.49 4.53
CA LYS A 143 16.06 7.77 4.74
C LYS A 143 16.45 7.47 6.17
N ASP A 144 17.74 7.14 6.34
CA ASP A 144 18.36 7.00 7.66
C ASP A 144 17.67 5.98 8.56
N PHE A 145 17.36 4.83 7.97
CA PHE A 145 16.77 3.71 8.69
C PHE A 145 17.92 3.00 9.45
N ALA A 146 18.06 3.35 10.71
CA ALA A 146 19.21 2.95 11.52
C ALA A 146 19.06 1.54 12.11
N PRO A 147 20.17 0.89 12.49
CA PRO A 147 20.10 -0.40 13.20
C PRO A 147 19.15 -0.33 14.40
N GLY A 148 18.29 -1.33 14.52
CA GLY A 148 17.29 -1.39 15.59
C GLY A 148 16.01 -0.62 15.33
N ASN A 149 15.96 0.21 14.29
CA ASN A 149 14.72 0.91 13.94
C ASN A 149 13.67 -0.08 13.42
N ILE A 150 12.43 0.20 13.75
CA ILE A 150 11.27 -0.54 13.26
C ILE A 150 10.30 0.47 12.67
N ASP A 151 9.95 0.29 11.41
CA ASP A 151 8.90 1.10 10.77
C ASP A 151 7.62 0.28 10.71
N LYS A 152 6.51 0.90 11.09
CA LYS A 152 5.19 0.28 11.03
C LYS A 152 4.40 0.84 9.87
N PHE A 153 3.79 -0.05 9.10
CA PHE A 153 2.91 0.30 7.99
C PHE A 153 1.53 -0.28 8.21
N THR A 154 0.51 0.51 7.93
CA THR A 154 -0.84 0.00 7.70
C THR A 154 -1.27 0.49 6.32
N ILE A 155 -1.60 -0.44 5.44
CA ILE A 155 -2.01 -0.15 4.07
C ILE A 155 -3.49 -0.48 3.96
N VAL A 156 -4.27 0.48 3.47
CA VAL A 156 -5.72 0.29 3.24
C VAL A 156 -6.01 0.62 1.79
N ILE A 157 -6.71 -0.28 1.10
CA ILE A 157 -7.05 -0.11 -0.32
C ILE A 157 -8.55 -0.27 -0.48
N TRP A 158 -9.20 0.71 -1.10
CA TRP A 158 -10.65 0.67 -1.35
C TRP A 158 -11.02 1.44 -2.61
N LEU A 159 -12.27 1.34 -3.02
CA LEU A 159 -12.84 2.11 -4.13
C LEU A 159 -13.72 3.20 -3.53
N GLU A 160 -13.40 4.45 -3.83
CA GLU A 160 -14.09 5.59 -3.23
C GLU A 160 -15.44 5.83 -3.89
N GLY A 161 -16.52 5.72 -3.13
CA GLY A 161 -17.88 5.88 -3.62
C GLY A 161 -18.27 7.32 -3.94
N ASP A 162 -17.54 8.28 -3.35
CA ASP A 162 -17.81 9.71 -3.60
C ASP A 162 -17.00 10.25 -4.77
N ASP A 163 -16.17 9.41 -5.41
CA ASP A 163 -15.38 9.83 -6.56
C ASP A 163 -16.28 9.93 -7.79
N PRO A 164 -16.24 11.04 -8.54
CA PRO A 164 -17.03 11.18 -9.77
C PRO A 164 -16.76 10.11 -10.82
N ASP A 165 -15.56 9.51 -10.78
CA ASP A 165 -15.19 8.45 -11.71
C ASP A 165 -15.65 7.07 -11.24
N CYS A 166 -16.22 6.97 -10.06
CA CYS A 166 -16.77 5.74 -9.52
C CYS A 166 -18.19 5.55 -10.00
N THR A 167 -18.34 4.86 -11.10
CA THR A 167 -19.64 4.67 -11.76
C THR A 167 -20.04 3.21 -11.73
N ASP A 168 -21.26 2.92 -12.14
CA ASP A 168 -21.78 1.55 -12.16
C ASP A 168 -20.94 0.61 -13.03
N ASN A 169 -20.22 1.10 -14.03
CA ASN A 169 -19.41 0.22 -14.86
C ASN A 169 -18.16 -0.32 -14.18
N ILE A 170 -17.76 0.20 -13.04
CA ILE A 170 -16.62 -0.37 -12.30
C ILE A 170 -17.05 -1.47 -11.33
N LEU A 171 -18.34 -1.61 -11.08
CA LEU A 171 -18.85 -2.70 -10.22
C LEU A 171 -18.46 -4.05 -10.80
N GLY A 172 -17.93 -4.91 -9.96
CA GLY A 172 -17.39 -6.17 -10.39
C GLY A 172 -16.01 -6.08 -11.02
N GLY A 173 -15.39 -4.91 -10.95
CA GLY A 173 -14.01 -4.72 -11.39
C GLY A 173 -13.04 -5.45 -10.48
N GLU A 174 -11.78 -5.44 -10.86
CA GLU A 174 -10.73 -6.11 -10.13
C GLU A 174 -9.56 -5.16 -9.99
N ILE A 175 -8.96 -5.12 -8.81
CA ILE A 175 -7.75 -4.34 -8.59
C ILE A 175 -6.72 -5.20 -7.87
N LYS A 176 -5.55 -5.31 -8.47
CA LYS A 176 -4.43 -6.03 -7.87
C LYS A 176 -3.27 -5.08 -7.74
N MET A 177 -2.73 -4.99 -6.56
CA MET A 177 -1.58 -4.16 -6.28
C MET A 177 -0.54 -4.97 -5.53
N HIS A 178 0.72 -4.54 -5.64
CA HIS A 178 1.75 -5.08 -4.76
C HIS A 178 2.70 -3.97 -4.34
N MET A 179 3.30 -4.15 -3.16
CA MET A 179 4.27 -3.23 -2.61
C MET A 179 5.65 -3.86 -2.69
N GLU A 180 6.63 -3.08 -3.13
CA GLU A 180 8.02 -3.50 -3.17
C GLU A 180 8.84 -2.60 -2.25
N ILE A 181 9.61 -3.23 -1.38
CA ILE A 181 10.56 -2.55 -0.51
C ILE A 181 11.93 -2.78 -1.11
N ARG A 182 12.57 -1.72 -1.59
CA ARG A 182 13.72 -1.80 -2.49
C ARG A 182 14.90 -0.99 -1.97
N GLU A 183 16.11 -1.48 -2.28
CA GLU A 183 17.33 -0.76 -1.96
C GLU A 183 17.47 0.49 -2.81
N GLU A 184 17.09 0.40 -4.06
CA GLU A 184 17.13 1.55 -4.97
C GLU A 184 15.94 1.54 -5.91
N TYR A 185 15.62 2.71 -6.41
CA TYR A 185 14.56 2.87 -7.38
C TYR A 185 15.15 3.31 -8.71
N LYS A 186 14.70 2.67 -9.78
CA LYS A 186 15.02 3.09 -11.13
C LYS A 186 13.74 3.27 -11.89
N GLU A 187 13.60 4.42 -12.52
CA GLU A 187 12.45 4.70 -13.35
C GLU A 187 12.43 3.76 -14.53
N SER A 188 11.22 3.30 -14.87
CA SER A 188 11.03 2.46 -16.04
C SER A 188 11.16 3.31 -17.29
N ASN A 189 12.01 2.87 -18.24
CA ASN A 189 12.28 3.59 -19.47
C ASN A 189 11.68 2.87 -20.68
N GLU A 190 10.38 2.84 -20.79
CA GLU A 190 9.82 2.26 -22.00
C GLU A 190 8.64 2.99 -22.55
#